data_dfff2a5376a92ceacc84c835563230b1
#
_entry.id   dfff2a5376a92ceacc84c835563230b1
#
_cell.length_a   1.000
_cell.length_b   1.000
_cell.length_c   1.000
_cell.angle_alpha   90.00
_cell.angle_beta   90.00
_cell.angle_gamma   90.00
#
_symmetry.space_group_name_H-M   'P 1'
#
loop_
_entity.id
_entity.type
_entity.pdbx_description
1 polymer ?
#
loop_
_entity_poly.entity_id
_entity_poly.type
_entity_poly.pdbx_seq_one_letter_code
_entity_poly.pdbx_strand_id
1 'polypeptide(L)'
;MLWGTLCFLITCIAQYLLFNGGVLAMERKERDQALEKRVVKLVNRARAKGAKCGSTYYRAASPVAWNDTLGKASLTHSLNMAEKGSLYHTGPDGKDPGNRIAGLGYVWSAYGENVAEGYHSPEEVVKGWLKSKGHCENIMNPSFKEAGSAHARGPGGVYWTLLLAAPGKMTSLAP
;
A
#
# COMPACT_ATOMS: atom_id res chain seq x y z
N MET A 1 -6.83 -34.27 44.79
CA MET A 1 -5.82 -33.21 44.55
C MET A 1 -5.33 -33.12 43.09
N LEU A 2 -5.92 -33.80 42.10
CA LEU A 2 -5.44 -33.81 40.68
C LEU A 2 -6.09 -32.76 39.77
N TRP A 3 -7.17 -32.08 40.19
CA TRP A 3 -7.91 -31.13 39.39
C TRP A 3 -7.29 -29.73 39.34
N GLY A 4 -6.56 -29.32 40.36
CA GLY A 4 -5.92 -28.00 40.43
C GLY A 4 -4.70 -27.85 39.50
N THR A 5 -3.90 -28.91 39.35
CA THR A 5 -2.70 -28.91 38.49
C THR A 5 -3.01 -28.91 36.99
N LEU A 6 -4.12 -29.57 36.61
CA LEU A 6 -4.57 -29.61 35.21
C LEU A 6 -5.06 -28.23 34.74
N CYS A 7 -5.79 -27.51 35.60
CA CYS A 7 -6.30 -26.16 35.29
C CYS A 7 -5.16 -25.15 35.14
N PHE A 8 -4.12 -25.21 35.97
CA PHE A 8 -2.95 -24.35 35.87
C PHE A 8 -2.14 -24.60 34.57
N LEU A 9 -1.97 -25.84 34.16
CA LEU A 9 -1.27 -26.19 32.92
C LEU A 9 -2.02 -25.70 31.68
N ILE A 10 -3.34 -25.84 31.64
CA ILE A 10 -4.15 -25.38 30.52
C ILE A 10 -4.10 -23.85 30.39
N THR A 11 -4.18 -23.10 31.49
CA THR A 11 -4.08 -21.64 31.47
C THR A 11 -2.70 -21.15 31.05
N CYS A 12 -1.63 -21.80 31.52
CA CYS A 12 -0.25 -21.47 31.10
C CYS A 12 0.01 -21.74 29.60
N ILE A 13 -0.50 -22.85 29.08
CA ILE A 13 -0.38 -23.17 27.65
C ILE A 13 -1.17 -22.16 26.80
N ALA A 14 -2.40 -21.82 27.21
CA ALA A 14 -3.20 -20.83 26.51
C ALA A 14 -2.54 -19.45 26.49
N GLN A 15 -1.96 -19.01 27.61
CA GLN A 15 -1.22 -17.74 27.66
C GLN A 15 0.04 -17.77 26.81
N TYR A 16 0.79 -18.88 26.78
CA TYR A 16 1.96 -19.07 25.94
C TYR A 16 1.62 -19.02 24.45
N LEU A 17 0.53 -19.66 24.03
CA LEU A 17 0.06 -19.65 22.64
C LEU A 17 -0.43 -18.24 22.21
N LEU A 18 -1.16 -17.53 23.08
CA LEU A 18 -1.60 -16.16 22.82
C LEU A 18 -0.40 -15.20 22.70
N PHE A 19 0.59 -15.31 23.58
CA PHE A 19 1.79 -14.50 23.55
C PHE A 19 2.60 -14.73 22.25
N ASN A 20 2.85 -15.99 21.90
CA ASN A 20 3.59 -16.31 20.66
C ASN A 20 2.78 -15.95 19.42
N GLY A 21 1.47 -16.11 19.40
CA GLY A 21 0.60 -15.67 18.31
C GLY A 21 0.68 -14.16 18.09
N GLY A 22 0.70 -13.39 19.18
CA GLY A 22 0.86 -11.93 19.13
C GLY A 22 2.22 -11.51 18.55
N VAL A 23 3.31 -12.15 19.00
CA VAL A 23 4.66 -11.87 18.51
C VAL A 23 4.78 -12.16 17.01
N LEU A 24 4.29 -13.32 16.55
CA LEU A 24 4.32 -13.69 15.14
C LEU A 24 3.48 -12.74 14.26
N ALA A 25 2.36 -12.25 14.78
CA ALA A 25 1.52 -11.29 14.09
C ALA A 25 2.21 -9.92 13.96
N MET A 26 2.92 -9.47 14.99
CA MET A 26 3.71 -8.25 14.96
C MET A 26 4.86 -8.35 13.95
N GLU A 27 5.65 -9.42 13.98
CA GLU A 27 6.74 -9.63 13.03
C GLU A 27 6.26 -9.69 11.58
N ARG A 28 5.08 -10.28 11.33
CA ARG A 28 4.46 -10.28 10.01
C ARG A 28 4.12 -8.87 9.58
N LYS A 29 3.47 -8.09 10.44
CA LYS A 29 3.09 -6.69 10.17
C LYS A 29 4.30 -5.82 9.87
N GLU A 30 5.39 -5.99 10.62
CA GLU A 30 6.64 -5.25 10.37
C GLU A 30 7.26 -5.60 9.02
N ARG A 31 7.28 -6.89 8.65
CA ARG A 31 7.76 -7.35 7.34
C ARG A 31 6.90 -6.78 6.20
N ASP A 32 5.59 -6.85 6.33
CA ASP A 32 4.68 -6.31 5.30
C ASP A 32 4.91 -4.81 5.13
N GLN A 33 5.00 -4.05 6.21
CA GLN A 33 5.30 -2.62 6.16
C GLN A 33 6.67 -2.31 5.57
N ALA A 34 7.68 -3.17 5.82
CA ALA A 34 9.00 -3.03 5.20
C ALA A 34 8.95 -3.22 3.68
N LEU A 35 8.16 -4.19 3.19
CA LEU A 35 7.93 -4.41 1.75
C LEU A 35 7.22 -3.22 1.12
N GLU A 36 6.18 -2.70 1.76
CA GLU A 36 5.41 -1.55 1.31
C GLU A 36 6.28 -0.29 1.18
N LYS A 37 7.08 0.01 2.20
CA LYS A 37 8.05 1.12 2.16
C LYS A 37 9.14 0.88 1.11
N ARG A 38 9.48 -0.38 0.83
CA ARG A 38 10.44 -0.75 -0.22
C ARG A 38 9.92 -0.36 -1.60
N VAL A 39 8.60 -0.52 -1.88
CA VAL A 39 7.97 -0.05 -3.12
C VAL A 39 8.24 1.44 -3.32
N VAL A 40 7.96 2.28 -2.31
CA VAL A 40 8.16 3.73 -2.41
C VAL A 40 9.65 4.08 -2.61
N LYS A 41 10.58 3.35 -1.99
CA LYS A 41 12.02 3.53 -2.25
C LYS A 41 12.39 3.22 -3.70
N LEU A 42 11.81 2.18 -4.30
CA LEU A 42 12.05 1.81 -5.71
C LEU A 42 11.44 2.83 -6.66
N VAL A 43 10.23 3.31 -6.37
CA VAL A 43 9.59 4.44 -7.08
C VAL A 43 10.51 5.66 -7.06
N ASN A 44 11.05 6.04 -5.92
CA ASN A 44 11.96 7.18 -5.78
C ASN A 44 13.28 6.99 -6.55
N ARG A 45 13.78 5.75 -6.64
CA ARG A 45 14.94 5.46 -7.51
C ARG A 45 14.64 5.70 -9.00
N ALA A 46 13.44 5.33 -9.45
CA ALA A 46 13.01 5.60 -10.84
C ALA A 46 12.83 7.10 -11.05
N ARG A 47 12.17 7.80 -10.13
CA ARG A 47 11.97 9.26 -10.18
C ARG A 47 13.29 10.01 -10.24
N ALA A 48 14.30 9.62 -9.47
CA ALA A 48 15.61 10.27 -9.48
C ALA A 48 16.38 10.13 -10.80
N LYS A 49 16.13 9.06 -11.56
CA LYS A 49 16.82 8.79 -12.85
C LYS A 49 16.08 9.32 -14.06
N GLY A 50 14.79 9.59 -13.94
CA GLY A 50 13.90 9.70 -15.08
C GLY A 50 13.57 8.32 -15.67
N ALA A 51 12.53 8.26 -16.51
CA ALA A 51 12.09 7.02 -17.14
C ALA A 51 11.44 7.26 -18.50
N LYS A 52 11.52 6.26 -19.38
CA LYS A 52 10.78 6.24 -20.65
C LYS A 52 9.46 5.53 -20.43
N CYS A 53 8.34 6.28 -20.48
CA CYS A 53 6.99 5.75 -20.32
C CYS A 53 6.34 5.64 -21.73
N GLY A 54 6.27 4.45 -22.26
CA GLY A 54 5.90 4.24 -23.66
C GLY A 54 6.93 4.89 -24.61
N SER A 55 6.49 5.83 -25.45
CA SER A 55 7.36 6.58 -26.35
C SER A 55 7.93 7.86 -25.72
N THR A 56 7.38 8.34 -24.59
CA THR A 56 7.73 9.63 -23.97
C THR A 56 8.78 9.44 -22.87
N TYR A 57 9.83 10.29 -22.88
CA TYR A 57 10.79 10.34 -21.79
C TYR A 57 10.39 11.39 -20.75
N TYR A 58 10.28 10.95 -19.51
CA TYR A 58 10.04 11.77 -18.33
C TYR A 58 11.36 12.06 -17.62
N ARG A 59 11.66 13.33 -17.41
CA ARG A 59 12.85 13.78 -16.67
C ARG A 59 12.78 13.35 -15.21
N ALA A 60 13.91 13.41 -14.52
CA ALA A 60 13.95 13.19 -13.08
C ALA A 60 12.93 14.09 -12.34
N ALA A 61 12.27 13.50 -11.36
CA ALA A 61 11.29 14.17 -10.49
C ALA A 61 11.73 14.07 -9.04
N SER A 62 11.32 15.02 -8.21
CA SER A 62 11.56 15.00 -6.77
C SER A 62 11.02 13.72 -6.12
N PRO A 63 11.66 13.20 -5.07
CA PRO A 63 11.17 12.04 -4.36
C PRO A 63 9.80 12.32 -3.74
N VAL A 64 8.99 11.27 -3.60
CA VAL A 64 7.76 11.28 -2.82
C VAL A 64 8.04 10.77 -1.41
N ALA A 65 7.43 11.42 -0.40
CA ALA A 65 7.49 10.99 0.99
C ALA A 65 6.47 9.86 1.24
N TRP A 66 6.79 8.98 2.19
CA TRP A 66 5.79 8.02 2.69
C TRP A 66 4.69 8.75 3.44
N ASN A 67 3.44 8.37 3.19
CA ASN A 67 2.26 8.86 3.91
C ASN A 67 1.41 7.68 4.41
N ASP A 68 1.19 7.62 5.72
CA ASP A 68 0.47 6.50 6.36
C ASP A 68 -1.01 6.43 5.95
N THR A 69 -1.64 7.57 5.65
CA THR A 69 -3.03 7.59 5.19
C THR A 69 -3.16 6.98 3.80
N LEU A 70 -2.22 7.31 2.89
CA LEU A 70 -2.15 6.68 1.57
C LEU A 70 -1.82 5.19 1.69
N GLY A 71 -0.95 4.79 2.63
CA GLY A 71 -0.67 3.39 2.92
C GLY A 71 -1.91 2.63 3.39
N LYS A 72 -2.69 3.20 4.31
CA LYS A 72 -3.96 2.61 4.78
C LYS A 72 -4.99 2.47 3.66
N ALA A 73 -5.16 3.51 2.84
CA ALA A 73 -6.06 3.46 1.68
C ALA A 73 -5.64 2.37 0.68
N SER A 74 -4.33 2.24 0.42
CA SER A 74 -3.76 1.20 -0.43
C SER A 74 -4.03 -0.20 0.13
N LEU A 75 -3.87 -0.40 1.45
CA LEU A 75 -4.13 -1.68 2.10
C LEU A 75 -5.59 -2.09 1.97
N THR A 76 -6.52 -1.20 2.27
CA THR A 76 -7.96 -1.45 2.11
C THR A 76 -8.27 -1.87 0.68
N HIS A 77 -7.70 -1.20 -0.32
CA HIS A 77 -7.95 -1.53 -1.72
C HIS A 77 -7.33 -2.86 -2.14
N SER A 78 -6.09 -3.14 -1.71
CA SER A 78 -5.44 -4.43 -1.97
C SER A 78 -6.20 -5.60 -1.36
N LEU A 79 -6.75 -5.44 -0.14
CA LEU A 79 -7.61 -6.43 0.51
C LEU A 79 -8.90 -6.67 -0.27
N ASN A 80 -9.57 -5.61 -0.73
CA ASN A 80 -10.78 -5.71 -1.53
C ASN A 80 -10.53 -6.45 -2.86
N MET A 81 -9.44 -6.12 -3.55
CA MET A 81 -9.04 -6.82 -4.79
C MET A 81 -8.71 -8.29 -4.53
N ALA A 82 -8.00 -8.59 -3.44
CA ALA A 82 -7.65 -9.94 -3.04
C ALA A 82 -8.89 -10.77 -2.69
N GLU A 83 -9.88 -10.20 -2.01
CA GLU A 83 -11.16 -10.85 -1.69
C GLU A 83 -11.95 -11.16 -2.96
N LYS A 84 -12.00 -10.22 -3.91
CA LYS A 84 -12.75 -10.40 -5.18
C LYS A 84 -12.00 -11.22 -6.22
N GLY A 85 -10.70 -11.40 -6.08
CA GLY A 85 -9.87 -12.09 -7.07
C GLY A 85 -9.79 -11.34 -8.41
N SER A 86 -9.78 -9.99 -8.40
CA SER A 86 -9.74 -9.19 -9.62
C SER A 86 -9.16 -7.80 -9.41
N LEU A 87 -8.58 -7.22 -10.48
CA LEU A 87 -8.05 -5.86 -10.49
C LEU A 87 -9.13 -4.84 -10.87
N TYR A 88 -9.22 -3.76 -10.13
CA TYR A 88 -10.06 -2.60 -10.43
C TYR A 88 -9.52 -1.36 -9.70
N HIS A 89 -9.97 -0.16 -10.14
CA HIS A 89 -9.66 1.11 -9.48
C HIS A 89 -10.81 1.58 -8.58
N THR A 90 -12.06 1.41 -9.02
CA THR A 90 -13.24 1.76 -8.23
C THR A 90 -13.58 0.61 -7.29
N GLY A 91 -13.62 0.88 -6.00
CA GLY A 91 -13.90 -0.12 -4.98
C GLY A 91 -15.32 -0.69 -5.05
N PRO A 92 -15.61 -1.80 -4.33
CA PRO A 92 -16.93 -2.41 -4.32
C PRO A 92 -18.01 -1.50 -3.71
N ASP A 93 -17.63 -0.48 -2.98
CA ASP A 93 -18.49 0.58 -2.43
C ASP A 93 -18.69 1.77 -3.39
N GLY A 94 -18.24 1.65 -4.65
CA GLY A 94 -18.33 2.68 -5.67
C GLY A 94 -17.32 3.83 -5.52
N LYS A 95 -16.43 3.78 -4.53
CA LYS A 95 -15.45 4.84 -4.31
C LYS A 95 -14.25 4.69 -5.23
N ASP A 96 -13.91 5.76 -5.92
CA ASP A 96 -12.65 5.91 -6.63
C ASP A 96 -11.48 6.12 -5.65
N PRO A 97 -10.22 6.11 -6.11
CA PRO A 97 -9.06 6.33 -5.24
C PRO A 97 -9.12 7.65 -4.48
N GLY A 98 -9.56 8.74 -5.13
CA GLY A 98 -9.69 10.07 -4.51
C GLY A 98 -10.67 10.06 -3.34
N ASN A 99 -11.83 9.43 -3.53
CA ASN A 99 -12.85 9.28 -2.49
C ASN A 99 -12.36 8.39 -1.32
N ARG A 100 -11.58 7.35 -1.60
CA ARG A 100 -11.00 6.50 -0.55
C ARG A 100 -10.02 7.27 0.34
N ILE A 101 -9.10 8.05 -0.25
CA ILE A 101 -8.12 8.83 0.53
C ILE A 101 -8.77 10.01 1.25
N ALA A 102 -9.77 10.66 0.63
CA ALA A 102 -10.55 11.74 1.28
C ALA A 102 -11.36 11.22 2.46
N GLY A 103 -11.95 10.02 2.36
CA GLY A 103 -12.66 9.37 3.45
C GLY A 103 -11.79 9.03 4.67
N LEU A 104 -10.47 9.01 4.52
CA LEU A 104 -9.49 8.87 5.61
C LEU A 104 -8.91 10.21 6.08
N GLY A 105 -9.49 11.34 5.65
CA GLY A 105 -9.08 12.68 6.06
C GLY A 105 -7.91 13.25 5.26
N TYR A 106 -7.48 12.64 4.16
CA TYR A 106 -6.42 13.18 3.33
C TYR A 106 -6.98 14.18 2.31
N VAL A 107 -6.59 15.45 2.43
CA VAL A 107 -6.93 16.50 1.47
C VAL A 107 -5.93 16.45 0.32
N TRP A 108 -6.39 16.21 -0.89
CA TRP A 108 -5.57 16.12 -2.09
C TRP A 108 -5.90 17.21 -3.11
N SER A 109 -4.94 17.59 -3.93
CA SER A 109 -5.10 18.42 -5.13
C SER A 109 -4.95 17.61 -6.42
N ALA A 110 -4.23 16.49 -6.35
CA ALA A 110 -4.10 15.51 -7.42
C ALA A 110 -3.76 14.14 -6.81
N TYR A 111 -4.17 13.08 -7.48
CA TYR A 111 -3.81 11.71 -7.10
C TYR A 111 -3.61 10.83 -8.35
N GLY A 112 -2.94 9.72 -8.16
CA GLY A 112 -2.81 8.63 -9.12
C GLY A 112 -2.73 7.30 -8.39
N GLU A 113 -3.22 6.25 -9.04
CA GLU A 113 -3.20 4.91 -8.49
C GLU A 113 -2.61 3.93 -9.50
N ASN A 114 -1.73 3.06 -9.03
CA ASN A 114 -1.26 1.89 -9.74
C ASN A 114 -1.72 0.64 -8.99
N VAL A 115 -2.36 -0.28 -9.69
CA VAL A 115 -2.71 -1.61 -9.17
C VAL A 115 -2.02 -2.69 -9.99
N ALA A 116 -1.76 -3.83 -9.36
CA ALA A 116 -1.18 -4.98 -10.04
C ALA A 116 -1.51 -6.28 -9.31
N GLU A 117 -1.44 -7.40 -10.03
CA GLU A 117 -1.65 -8.75 -9.53
C GLU A 117 -0.51 -9.66 -10.00
N GLY A 118 -0.20 -10.69 -9.18
CA GLY A 118 0.70 -11.78 -9.58
C GLY A 118 2.19 -11.51 -9.36
N TYR A 119 2.58 -10.33 -8.93
CA TYR A 119 3.98 -10.03 -8.58
C TYR A 119 4.30 -10.44 -7.14
N HIS A 120 5.46 -11.06 -6.93
CA HIS A 120 5.82 -11.63 -5.62
C HIS A 120 6.76 -10.75 -4.79
N SER A 121 7.26 -9.65 -5.37
CA SER A 121 8.20 -8.73 -4.71
C SER A 121 7.97 -7.27 -5.10
N PRO A 122 8.41 -6.32 -4.26
CA PRO A 122 8.43 -4.89 -4.59
C PRO A 122 9.21 -4.58 -5.86
N GLU A 123 10.31 -5.29 -6.11
CA GLU A 123 11.15 -5.13 -7.29
C GLU A 123 10.41 -5.50 -8.56
N GLU A 124 9.69 -6.61 -8.53
CA GLU A 124 8.92 -7.10 -9.67
C GLU A 124 7.76 -6.17 -10.00
N VAL A 125 6.96 -5.78 -9.02
CA VAL A 125 5.78 -4.94 -9.26
C VAL A 125 6.16 -3.56 -9.76
N VAL A 126 7.17 -2.91 -9.17
CA VAL A 126 7.63 -1.59 -9.64
C VAL A 126 8.22 -1.69 -11.04
N LYS A 127 8.97 -2.75 -11.36
CA LYS A 127 9.46 -3.01 -12.71
C LYS A 127 8.30 -3.23 -13.70
N GLY A 128 7.23 -3.92 -13.29
CA GLY A 128 6.01 -4.10 -14.07
C GLY A 128 5.32 -2.77 -14.36
N TRP A 129 5.11 -1.95 -13.34
CA TRP A 129 4.51 -0.62 -13.51
C TRP A 129 5.33 0.30 -14.40
N LEU A 130 6.66 0.29 -14.31
CA LEU A 130 7.53 1.10 -15.17
C LEU A 130 7.50 0.68 -16.65
N LYS A 131 7.10 -0.56 -16.96
CA LYS A 131 6.90 -1.04 -18.34
C LYS A 131 5.53 -0.66 -18.92
N SER A 132 4.55 -0.36 -18.09
CA SER A 132 3.21 0.06 -18.49
C SER A 132 3.19 1.59 -18.63
N LYS A 133 2.78 2.11 -19.78
CA LYS A 133 2.79 3.55 -20.04
C LYS A 133 2.07 4.34 -18.94
N GLY A 134 0.81 4.05 -18.65
CA GLY A 134 0.02 4.82 -17.67
C GLY A 134 0.54 4.70 -16.24
N HIS A 135 0.95 3.51 -15.82
CA HIS A 135 1.53 3.31 -14.48
C HIS A 135 2.89 4.03 -14.34
N CYS A 136 3.71 4.02 -15.39
CA CYS A 136 4.97 4.73 -15.43
C CYS A 136 4.75 6.25 -15.38
N GLU A 137 3.77 6.78 -16.09
CA GLU A 137 3.38 8.20 -16.07
C GLU A 137 2.96 8.64 -14.67
N ASN A 138 2.16 7.83 -13.96
CA ASN A 138 1.85 8.07 -12.55
C ASN A 138 3.12 8.14 -11.69
N ILE A 139 4.02 7.16 -11.81
CA ILE A 139 5.28 7.13 -11.05
C ILE A 139 6.12 8.39 -11.32
N MET A 140 6.18 8.84 -12.57
CA MET A 140 7.04 9.93 -13.01
C MET A 140 6.38 11.31 -12.90
N ASN A 141 5.11 11.41 -12.52
CA ASN A 141 4.40 12.69 -12.40
C ASN A 141 5.07 13.60 -11.33
N PRO A 142 5.61 14.78 -11.72
CA PRO A 142 6.32 15.66 -10.80
C PRO A 142 5.41 16.36 -9.79
N SER A 143 4.09 16.37 -10.01
CA SER A 143 3.12 16.99 -9.11
C SER A 143 2.98 16.21 -7.79
N PHE A 144 3.18 14.89 -7.81
CA PHE A 144 3.05 14.07 -6.62
C PHE A 144 4.20 14.30 -5.64
N LYS A 145 3.86 14.39 -4.35
CA LYS A 145 4.76 14.68 -3.24
C LYS A 145 4.77 13.58 -2.19
N GLU A 146 3.70 12.80 -2.12
CA GLU A 146 3.51 11.73 -1.14
C GLU A 146 3.05 10.45 -1.82
N ALA A 147 3.36 9.32 -1.19
CA ALA A 147 2.95 8.01 -1.65
C ALA A 147 2.70 7.06 -0.47
N GLY A 148 1.81 6.12 -0.69
CA GLY A 148 1.61 4.96 0.16
C GLY A 148 1.37 3.73 -0.70
N SER A 149 1.83 2.59 -0.24
CA SER A 149 1.71 1.33 -0.96
C SER A 149 1.29 0.24 0.01
N ALA A 150 0.60 -0.76 -0.48
CA ALA A 150 0.28 -1.96 0.26
C ALA A 150 0.10 -3.16 -0.65
N HIS A 151 0.05 -4.34 -0.05
CA HIS A 151 -0.25 -5.57 -0.74
C HIS A 151 -1.15 -6.48 0.11
N ALA A 152 -1.88 -7.37 -0.56
CA ALA A 152 -2.66 -8.43 0.09
C ALA A 152 -2.61 -9.71 -0.73
N ARG A 153 -2.74 -10.86 -0.06
CA ARG A 153 -2.79 -12.16 -0.72
C ARG A 153 -4.23 -12.61 -0.89
N GLY A 154 -4.55 -13.11 -2.07
CA GLY A 154 -5.86 -13.66 -2.42
C GLY A 154 -5.74 -14.85 -3.35
N PRO A 155 -6.87 -15.43 -3.82
CA PRO A 155 -6.88 -16.62 -4.69
C PRO A 155 -6.06 -16.46 -5.98
N GLY A 156 -6.03 -15.26 -6.59
CA GLY A 156 -5.26 -14.97 -7.81
C GLY A 156 -3.79 -14.64 -7.57
N GLY A 157 -3.32 -14.60 -6.32
CA GLY A 157 -1.95 -14.28 -5.97
C GLY A 157 -1.79 -13.08 -5.05
N VAL A 158 -0.83 -12.22 -5.33
CA VAL A 158 -0.57 -11.00 -4.54
C VAL A 158 -1.11 -9.79 -5.28
N TYR A 159 -1.97 -9.03 -4.62
CA TYR A 159 -2.58 -7.79 -5.14
C TYR A 159 -1.86 -6.58 -4.54
N TRP A 160 -1.39 -5.70 -5.39
CA TRP A 160 -0.61 -4.53 -5.02
C TRP A 160 -1.36 -3.25 -5.34
N THR A 161 -1.28 -2.28 -4.45
CA THR A 161 -1.74 -0.91 -4.68
C THR A 161 -0.64 0.08 -4.31
N LEU A 162 -0.42 1.06 -5.19
CA LEU A 162 0.40 2.24 -4.95
C LEU A 162 -0.47 3.47 -5.17
N LEU A 163 -0.68 4.26 -4.14
CA LEU A 163 -1.27 5.60 -4.23
C LEU A 163 -0.16 6.65 -4.23
N LEU A 164 -0.29 7.61 -5.11
CA LEU A 164 0.57 8.78 -5.25
C LEU A 164 -0.32 10.01 -5.15
N ALA A 165 0.07 11.03 -4.40
CA ALA A 165 -0.74 12.22 -4.24
C ALA A 165 0.07 13.51 -4.11
N ALA A 166 -0.57 14.61 -4.50
CA ALA A 166 -0.20 15.96 -4.14
C ALA A 166 -1.17 16.43 -3.03
N PRO A 167 -0.69 16.86 -1.85
CA PRO A 167 -1.57 17.40 -0.83
C PRO A 167 -2.26 18.67 -1.31
N GLY A 168 -3.53 18.78 -0.97
CA GLY A 168 -4.34 19.98 -1.16
C GLY A 168 -4.15 20.96 -0.01
N LYS A 169 -4.58 22.19 -0.20
CA LYS A 169 -4.65 23.16 0.89
C LYS A 169 -5.91 22.88 1.70
N MET A 170 -5.78 22.71 3.00
CA MET A 170 -6.92 22.84 3.89
C MET A 170 -7.35 24.30 3.83
N THR A 171 -8.50 24.60 3.25
CA THR A 171 -9.16 25.88 3.47
C THR A 171 -9.52 25.91 4.96
N SER A 172 -8.79 26.69 5.77
CA SER A 172 -9.29 27.06 7.08
C SER A 172 -10.64 27.73 6.84
N LEU A 173 -11.71 27.08 7.26
CA LEU A 173 -12.95 27.83 7.51
C LEU A 173 -12.57 28.84 8.58
N ALA A 174 -12.39 30.10 8.18
CA ALA A 174 -12.29 31.20 9.11
C ALA A 174 -13.58 31.20 9.97
N PRO A 175 -13.46 31.45 11.28
CA PRO A 175 -14.59 31.50 12.20
C PRO A 175 -15.58 32.59 11.82
#